data_b157d5530db40589297afe09c6559b8e
#
_entry.id   b157d5530db40589297afe09c6559b8e
#
_cell.length_a   1.000
_cell.length_b   1.000
_cell.length_c   1.000
_cell.angle_alpha   90.00
_cell.angle_beta   90.00
_cell.angle_gamma   90.00
#
_symmetry.space_group_name_H-M   'P 1'
#
loop_
_entity.id
_entity.type
_entity.pdbx_description
1 polymer ?
#
loop_
_entity_poly.entity_id
_entity_poly.type
_entity_poly.pdbx_seq_one_letter_code
_entity_poly.pdbx_strand_id
1 'polypeptide(L)'
;VKKGQILAELDKSKLKATLAQAEISLYAAENDYSYKKKVLERIQKLSENGSASAVELENAEYDFRSAELSLKRAKNEVAVAKLNLSYCVIKSPIDGVVLERSVDVGQTVAASMSAPTLFILAKDLSRMGVMASVDEADIGSVQSGQSVEFYVDAFIDEVFYGTVKEVRLNPVTTSNVVTYTVVIEAENPKHKLLPGM
;
A
#
# COMPACT_ATOMS: atom_id res chain seq x y z
N VAL A 1 13.37 11.58 0.34
CA VAL A 1 12.46 10.95 1.30
C VAL A 1 13.01 9.65 1.82
N LYS A 2 12.66 9.30 3.05
CA LYS A 2 13.03 8.03 3.68
C LYS A 2 11.84 7.09 3.71
N LYS A 3 12.10 5.78 3.69
CA LYS A 3 11.07 4.77 3.86
C LYS A 3 10.27 5.01 5.15
N GLY A 4 8.93 5.03 5.04
CA GLY A 4 8.04 5.34 6.15
C GLY A 4 7.81 6.82 6.42
N GLN A 5 8.51 7.73 5.75
CA GLN A 5 8.26 9.18 5.83
C GLN A 5 6.88 9.51 5.28
N ILE A 6 6.15 10.38 5.97
CA ILE A 6 4.81 10.82 5.57
C ILE A 6 4.94 11.73 4.34
N LEU A 7 4.20 11.41 3.28
CA LEU A 7 4.12 12.18 2.04
C LEU A 7 2.86 13.05 2.00
N ALA A 8 1.74 12.47 2.45
CA ALA A 8 0.46 13.18 2.53
C ALA A 8 -0.43 12.61 3.62
N GLU A 9 -1.38 13.42 4.07
CA GLU A 9 -2.44 12.98 4.97
C GLU A 9 -3.80 13.33 4.34
N LEU A 10 -4.70 12.34 4.32
CA LEU A 10 -6.10 12.54 3.94
C LEU A 10 -6.92 13.02 5.13
N ASP A 11 -8.09 13.62 4.86
CA ASP A 11 -9.02 13.97 5.94
C ASP A 11 -9.45 12.73 6.74
N LYS A 12 -9.20 12.76 8.03
CA LYS A 12 -9.43 11.67 8.99
C LYS A 12 -10.73 11.81 9.76
N SER A 13 -11.47 12.91 9.58
CA SER A 13 -12.59 13.30 10.45
C SER A 13 -13.65 12.21 10.53
N LYS A 14 -14.11 11.70 9.39
CA LYS A 14 -15.11 10.64 9.32
C LYS A 14 -14.61 9.33 9.92
N LEU A 15 -13.38 8.93 9.62
CA LEU A 15 -12.80 7.66 10.10
C LEU A 15 -12.47 7.72 11.59
N LYS A 16 -12.10 8.87 12.13
CA LYS A 16 -11.97 9.07 13.58
C LYS A 16 -13.30 8.90 14.31
N ALA A 17 -14.40 9.45 13.75
CA ALA A 17 -15.73 9.25 14.31
C ALA A 17 -16.16 7.77 14.28
N THR A 18 -15.88 7.07 13.18
CA THR A 18 -16.13 5.62 13.07
C THR A 18 -15.33 4.83 14.10
N LEU A 19 -14.05 5.16 14.30
CA LEU A 19 -13.24 4.53 15.31
C LEU A 19 -13.80 4.77 16.73
N ALA A 20 -14.15 6.01 17.06
CA ALA A 20 -14.73 6.33 18.35
C ALA A 20 -16.04 5.54 18.62
N GLN A 21 -16.89 5.40 17.59
CA GLN A 21 -18.11 4.59 17.71
C GLN A 21 -17.80 3.10 17.96
N ALA A 22 -16.81 2.54 17.24
CA ALA A 22 -16.37 1.16 17.45
C ALA A 22 -15.76 0.95 18.86
N GLU A 23 -15.02 1.92 19.37
CA GLU A 23 -14.46 1.88 20.74
C GLU A 23 -15.56 1.91 21.81
N ILE A 24 -16.63 2.69 21.62
CA ILE A 24 -17.81 2.67 22.51
C ILE A 24 -18.48 1.30 22.50
N SER A 25 -18.66 0.70 21.32
CA SER A 25 -19.24 -0.64 21.18
C SER A 25 -18.37 -1.71 21.85
N LEU A 26 -17.04 -1.58 21.73
CA LEU A 26 -16.10 -2.47 22.44
C LEU A 26 -16.24 -2.35 23.95
N TYR A 27 -16.30 -1.13 24.48
CA TYR A 27 -16.46 -0.91 25.92
C TYR A 27 -17.78 -1.51 26.45
N ALA A 28 -18.88 -1.39 25.71
CA ALA A 28 -20.15 -2.01 26.06
C ALA A 28 -20.04 -3.55 26.10
N ALA A 29 -19.39 -4.15 25.07
CA ALA A 29 -19.18 -5.59 25.01
C ALA A 29 -18.23 -6.12 26.12
N GLU A 30 -17.22 -5.35 26.51
CA GLU A 30 -16.32 -5.67 27.62
C GLU A 30 -17.07 -5.68 28.97
N ASN A 31 -17.97 -4.73 29.18
CA ASN A 31 -18.80 -4.67 30.38
C ASN A 31 -19.76 -5.86 30.46
N ASP A 32 -20.44 -6.18 29.33
CA ASP A 32 -21.35 -7.34 29.30
C ASP A 32 -20.59 -8.65 29.51
N TYR A 33 -19.46 -8.85 28.84
CA TYR A 33 -18.60 -10.02 29.06
C TYR A 33 -18.17 -10.15 30.51
N SER A 34 -17.72 -9.07 31.15
CA SER A 34 -17.32 -9.07 32.55
C SER A 34 -18.47 -9.41 33.49
N TYR A 35 -19.66 -8.89 33.19
CA TYR A 35 -20.87 -9.20 33.98
C TYR A 35 -21.26 -10.67 33.81
N LYS A 36 -21.39 -11.18 32.58
CA LYS A 36 -21.77 -12.58 32.31
C LYS A 36 -20.75 -13.57 32.87
N LYS A 37 -19.47 -13.25 32.85
CA LYS A 37 -18.43 -14.03 33.49
C LYS A 37 -18.67 -14.18 35.00
N LYS A 38 -18.95 -13.08 35.69
CA LYS A 38 -19.25 -13.10 37.15
C LYS A 38 -20.53 -13.86 37.46
N VAL A 39 -21.53 -13.77 36.56
CA VAL A 39 -22.79 -14.54 36.72
C VAL A 39 -22.49 -16.03 36.59
N LEU A 40 -21.76 -16.44 35.56
CA LEU A 40 -21.38 -17.84 35.37
C LEU A 40 -20.60 -18.38 36.55
N GLU A 41 -19.56 -17.69 37.02
CA GLU A 41 -18.76 -18.10 38.19
C GLU A 41 -19.62 -18.28 39.46
N ARG A 42 -20.61 -17.41 39.64
CA ARG A 42 -21.55 -17.50 40.77
C ARG A 42 -22.48 -18.72 40.64
N ILE A 43 -23.07 -18.94 39.44
CA ILE A 43 -23.98 -20.08 39.21
C ILE A 43 -23.23 -21.41 39.31
N GLN A 44 -21.97 -21.48 38.82
CA GLN A 44 -21.13 -22.66 38.97
C GLN A 44 -20.95 -23.03 40.46
N LYS A 45 -20.60 -22.06 41.29
CA LYS A 45 -20.47 -22.31 42.77
C LYS A 45 -21.78 -22.74 43.43
N LEU A 46 -22.93 -22.21 42.99
CA LEU A 46 -24.24 -22.61 43.49
C LEU A 46 -24.61 -24.03 43.04
N SER A 47 -24.28 -24.39 41.82
CA SER A 47 -24.48 -25.72 41.25
C SER A 47 -23.64 -26.78 41.99
N GLU A 48 -22.37 -26.49 42.28
CA GLU A 48 -21.48 -27.35 43.07
C GLU A 48 -22.08 -27.68 44.45
N ASN A 49 -22.81 -26.72 45.04
CA ASN A 49 -23.48 -26.89 46.35
C ASN A 49 -24.92 -27.41 46.20
N GLY A 50 -25.37 -27.82 45.03
CA GLY A 50 -26.73 -28.31 44.78
C GLY A 50 -27.81 -27.23 44.86
N SER A 51 -27.45 -25.95 44.84
CA SER A 51 -28.35 -24.80 45.01
C SER A 51 -28.74 -24.12 43.67
N ALA A 52 -28.23 -24.60 42.54
CA ALA A 52 -28.64 -24.18 41.20
C ALA A 52 -28.99 -25.40 40.34
N SER A 53 -29.95 -25.24 39.45
CA SER A 53 -30.36 -26.30 38.52
C SER A 53 -29.38 -26.43 37.33
N ALA A 54 -29.36 -27.60 36.69
CA ALA A 54 -28.58 -27.83 35.50
C ALA A 54 -28.95 -26.86 34.36
N VAL A 55 -30.22 -26.51 34.23
CA VAL A 55 -30.72 -25.55 33.23
C VAL A 55 -30.21 -24.14 33.47
N GLU A 56 -30.13 -23.70 34.74
CA GLU A 56 -29.56 -22.39 35.12
C GLU A 56 -28.08 -22.31 34.78
N LEU A 57 -27.33 -23.39 34.99
CA LEU A 57 -25.91 -23.45 34.62
C LEU A 57 -25.74 -23.41 33.12
N GLU A 58 -26.50 -24.21 32.37
CA GLU A 58 -26.46 -24.23 30.90
C GLU A 58 -26.77 -22.84 30.29
N ASN A 59 -27.79 -22.17 30.80
CA ASN A 59 -28.14 -20.81 30.38
C ASN A 59 -27.01 -19.80 30.68
N ALA A 60 -26.39 -19.88 31.86
CA ALA A 60 -25.29 -18.99 32.21
C ALA A 60 -24.04 -19.23 31.34
N GLU A 61 -23.78 -20.49 31.00
CA GLU A 61 -22.70 -20.84 30.04
C GLU A 61 -22.99 -20.31 28.62
N TYR A 62 -24.22 -20.47 28.15
CA TYR A 62 -24.64 -19.94 26.84
C TYR A 62 -24.52 -18.42 26.79
N ASP A 63 -25.01 -17.73 27.78
CA ASP A 63 -24.94 -16.28 27.93
C ASP A 63 -23.47 -15.79 27.89
N PHE A 64 -22.61 -16.46 28.68
CA PHE A 64 -21.19 -16.12 28.72
C PHE A 64 -20.51 -16.30 27.33
N ARG A 65 -20.77 -17.44 26.67
CA ARG A 65 -20.23 -17.68 25.32
C ARG A 65 -20.75 -16.65 24.29
N SER A 66 -22.01 -16.25 24.39
CA SER A 66 -22.60 -15.22 23.55
C SER A 66 -21.91 -13.86 23.77
N ALA A 67 -21.67 -13.49 25.02
CA ALA A 67 -20.95 -12.26 25.36
C ALA A 67 -19.49 -12.30 24.91
N GLU A 68 -18.82 -13.46 25.01
CA GLU A 68 -17.46 -13.66 24.50
C GLU A 68 -17.37 -13.43 22.98
N LEU A 69 -18.32 -13.99 22.22
CA LEU A 69 -18.39 -13.79 20.77
C LEU A 69 -18.67 -12.33 20.41
N SER A 70 -19.53 -11.66 21.17
CA SER A 70 -19.84 -10.24 20.99
C SER A 70 -18.60 -9.37 21.25
N LEU A 71 -17.85 -9.67 22.30
CA LEU A 71 -16.58 -9.01 22.60
C LEU A 71 -15.55 -9.20 21.46
N LYS A 72 -15.43 -10.43 20.96
CA LYS A 72 -14.52 -10.73 19.84
C LYS A 72 -14.91 -9.95 18.57
N ARG A 73 -16.20 -9.83 18.30
CA ARG A 73 -16.71 -9.03 17.17
C ARG A 73 -16.34 -7.56 17.35
N ALA A 74 -16.64 -6.97 18.49
CA ALA A 74 -16.34 -5.57 18.77
C ALA A 74 -14.83 -5.26 18.69
N LYS A 75 -13.96 -6.17 19.16
CA LYS A 75 -12.50 -6.06 18.99
C LYS A 75 -12.08 -6.01 17.53
N ASN A 76 -12.69 -6.86 16.68
CA ASN A 76 -12.41 -6.88 15.26
C ASN A 76 -12.88 -5.57 14.57
N GLU A 77 -14.04 -5.04 14.97
CA GLU A 77 -14.56 -3.76 14.43
C GLU A 77 -13.60 -2.61 14.74
N VAL A 78 -13.06 -2.53 15.96
CA VAL A 78 -12.03 -1.54 16.32
C VAL A 78 -10.76 -1.74 15.51
N ALA A 79 -10.32 -2.99 15.31
CA ALA A 79 -9.12 -3.28 14.52
C ALA A 79 -9.28 -2.82 13.06
N VAL A 80 -10.44 -3.08 12.44
CA VAL A 80 -10.78 -2.63 11.08
C VAL A 80 -10.83 -1.09 11.01
N ALA A 81 -11.48 -0.44 11.99
CA ALA A 81 -11.55 1.01 12.04
C ALA A 81 -10.15 1.67 12.17
N LYS A 82 -9.27 1.10 13.00
CA LYS A 82 -7.87 1.55 13.14
C LYS A 82 -7.07 1.34 11.85
N LEU A 83 -7.27 0.21 11.18
CA LEU A 83 -6.63 -0.06 9.89
C LEU A 83 -7.04 0.96 8.84
N ASN A 84 -8.34 1.22 8.70
CA ASN A 84 -8.86 2.23 7.76
C ASN A 84 -8.31 3.63 8.06
N LEU A 85 -8.20 3.99 9.34
CA LEU A 85 -7.61 5.26 9.75
C LEU A 85 -6.11 5.33 9.38
N SER A 86 -5.39 4.22 9.44
CA SER A 86 -3.97 4.17 9.06
C SER A 86 -3.74 4.43 7.57
N TYR A 87 -4.69 4.07 6.71
CA TYR A 87 -4.62 4.33 5.26
C TYR A 87 -4.78 5.81 4.89
N CYS A 88 -5.24 6.65 5.82
CA CYS A 88 -5.26 8.09 5.60
C CYS A 88 -3.87 8.73 5.66
N VAL A 89 -2.84 8.00 6.06
CA VAL A 89 -1.46 8.49 6.11
C VAL A 89 -0.67 7.79 5.00
N ILE A 90 -0.41 8.53 3.94
CA ILE A 90 0.36 8.03 2.79
C ILE A 90 1.85 8.19 3.12
N LYS A 91 2.56 7.07 3.12
CA LYS A 91 3.99 7.01 3.47
C LYS A 91 4.80 6.53 2.28
N SER A 92 6.05 6.97 2.21
CA SER A 92 6.99 6.44 1.23
C SER A 92 7.28 4.96 1.50
N PRO A 93 7.13 4.07 0.50
CA PRO A 93 7.49 2.66 0.62
C PRO A 93 9.00 2.42 0.49
N ILE A 94 9.76 3.40 -0.01
CA ILE A 94 11.19 3.29 -0.32
C ILE A 94 11.95 4.52 0.19
N ASP A 95 13.25 4.38 0.33
CA ASP A 95 14.18 5.51 0.38
C ASP A 95 14.40 6.01 -1.04
N GLY A 96 14.43 7.34 -1.24
CA GLY A 96 14.58 7.89 -2.58
C GLY A 96 14.24 9.36 -2.69
N VAL A 97 13.92 9.77 -3.91
CA VAL A 97 13.58 11.15 -4.28
C VAL A 97 12.15 11.19 -4.84
N VAL A 98 11.40 12.23 -4.52
CA VAL A 98 10.10 12.50 -5.14
C VAL A 98 10.36 13.13 -6.51
N LEU A 99 9.97 12.43 -7.57
CA LEU A 99 10.06 12.93 -8.93
C LEU A 99 8.91 13.87 -9.27
N GLU A 100 7.70 13.46 -8.86
CA GLU A 100 6.49 14.19 -9.17
C GLU A 100 5.50 14.12 -8.01
N ARG A 101 4.82 15.23 -7.77
CA ARG A 101 3.65 15.33 -6.89
C ARG A 101 2.46 15.76 -7.75
N SER A 102 1.55 14.81 -7.99
CA SER A 102 0.41 15.00 -8.91
C SER A 102 -0.87 15.46 -8.18
N VAL A 103 -0.77 15.88 -6.92
CA VAL A 103 -1.90 16.31 -6.10
C VAL A 103 -1.56 17.55 -5.28
N ASP A 104 -2.55 18.43 -5.06
CA ASP A 104 -2.40 19.64 -4.24
C ASP A 104 -3.07 19.52 -2.87
N VAL A 105 -2.63 20.36 -1.94
CA VAL A 105 -3.23 20.46 -0.61
C VAL A 105 -4.66 20.98 -0.74
N GLY A 106 -5.62 20.27 -0.14
CA GLY A 106 -7.03 20.59 -0.24
C GLY A 106 -7.75 20.00 -1.46
N GLN A 107 -7.01 19.30 -2.35
CA GLN A 107 -7.61 18.65 -3.51
C GLN A 107 -8.42 17.41 -3.09
N THR A 108 -9.60 17.24 -3.67
CA THR A 108 -10.39 16.02 -3.51
C THR A 108 -9.86 14.92 -4.42
N VAL A 109 -9.52 13.77 -3.84
CA VAL A 109 -9.05 12.59 -4.58
C VAL A 109 -10.20 11.59 -4.72
N ALA A 110 -10.68 11.39 -5.95
CA ALA A 110 -11.72 10.41 -6.26
C ALA A 110 -11.06 9.10 -6.73
N ALA A 111 -11.30 8.01 -6.00
CA ALA A 111 -10.76 6.68 -6.31
C ALA A 111 -11.84 5.69 -6.77
N SER A 112 -12.89 6.18 -7.45
CA SER A 112 -14.09 5.37 -7.74
C SER A 112 -13.94 4.43 -8.94
N MET A 113 -13.09 4.73 -9.91
CA MET A 113 -12.90 3.92 -11.13
C MET A 113 -11.45 3.54 -11.40
N SER A 114 -10.50 4.42 -11.07
CA SER A 114 -9.05 4.17 -11.14
C SER A 114 -8.36 4.87 -9.99
N ALA A 115 -7.37 4.22 -9.41
CA ALA A 115 -6.55 4.86 -8.38
C ALA A 115 -5.66 5.92 -9.04
N PRO A 116 -5.80 7.22 -8.70
CA PRO A 116 -4.94 8.26 -9.27
C PRO A 116 -3.52 8.14 -8.72
N THR A 117 -2.54 8.48 -9.54
CA THR A 117 -1.15 8.63 -9.10
C THR A 117 -1.05 9.88 -8.23
N LEU A 118 -0.58 9.74 -7.00
CA LEU A 118 -0.39 10.86 -6.07
C LEU A 118 1.05 11.37 -6.08
N PHE A 119 2.01 10.44 -6.06
CA PHE A 119 3.45 10.71 -6.07
C PHE A 119 4.16 9.71 -6.96
N ILE A 120 5.16 10.16 -7.68
CA ILE A 120 6.13 9.30 -8.38
C ILE A 120 7.45 9.39 -7.62
N LEU A 121 7.98 8.24 -7.21
CA LEU A 121 9.20 8.13 -6.43
C LEU A 121 10.25 7.35 -7.20
N ALA A 122 11.47 7.81 -7.19
CA ALA A 122 12.65 7.06 -7.65
C ALA A 122 13.53 6.67 -6.46
N LYS A 123 14.05 5.44 -6.49
CA LYS A 123 14.97 4.97 -5.45
C LYS A 123 16.31 5.68 -5.55
N ASP A 124 16.80 5.83 -6.76
CA ASP A 124 18.10 6.41 -7.05
C ASP A 124 18.06 7.03 -8.47
N LEU A 125 18.76 8.15 -8.65
CA LEU A 125 18.94 8.82 -9.93
C LEU A 125 20.36 8.63 -10.49
N SER A 126 21.23 7.93 -9.78
CA SER A 126 22.60 7.65 -10.23
C SER A 126 22.67 6.63 -11.36
N ARG A 127 21.62 5.84 -11.55
CA ARG A 127 21.46 4.90 -12.65
C ARG A 127 20.10 5.12 -13.31
N MET A 128 20.14 5.29 -14.62
CA MET A 128 18.96 5.56 -15.44
C MET A 128 18.71 4.41 -16.41
N GLY A 129 17.43 4.11 -16.63
CA GLY A 129 17.01 3.21 -17.69
C GLY A 129 16.59 4.02 -18.92
N VAL A 130 17.33 3.91 -19.99
CA VAL A 130 16.96 4.50 -21.29
C VAL A 130 16.18 3.45 -22.07
N MET A 131 15.02 3.83 -22.59
CA MET A 131 14.18 2.97 -23.42
C MET A 131 14.32 3.41 -24.88
N ALA A 132 15.04 2.64 -25.68
CA ALA A 132 15.18 2.89 -27.10
C ALA A 132 14.18 2.03 -27.89
N SER A 133 13.48 2.62 -28.84
CA SER A 133 12.63 1.90 -29.79
C SER A 133 13.48 1.54 -31.04
N VAL A 134 13.61 0.24 -31.29
CA VAL A 134 14.40 -0.29 -32.41
C VAL A 134 13.47 -1.01 -33.38
N ASP A 135 13.61 -0.77 -34.65
CA ASP A 135 12.80 -1.42 -35.69
C ASP A 135 13.05 -2.93 -35.77
N GLU A 136 12.05 -3.67 -36.24
CA GLU A 136 12.14 -5.11 -36.46
C GLU A 136 13.31 -5.50 -37.36
N ALA A 137 13.64 -4.65 -38.34
CA ALA A 137 14.76 -4.89 -39.28
C ALA A 137 16.11 -4.90 -38.57
N ASP A 138 16.29 -4.12 -37.51
CA ASP A 138 17.58 -3.89 -36.85
C ASP A 138 17.72 -4.68 -35.54
N ILE A 139 16.62 -5.11 -34.94
CA ILE A 139 16.62 -5.76 -33.62
C ILE A 139 17.47 -7.03 -33.57
N GLY A 140 17.59 -7.75 -34.68
CA GLY A 140 18.39 -8.96 -34.77
C GLY A 140 19.88 -8.77 -34.48
N SER A 141 20.38 -7.53 -34.60
CA SER A 141 21.78 -7.16 -34.32
C SER A 141 22.01 -6.73 -32.85
N VAL A 142 20.96 -6.49 -32.08
CA VAL A 142 21.05 -5.99 -30.71
C VAL A 142 21.10 -7.14 -29.69
N GLN A 143 22.14 -7.14 -28.87
CA GLN A 143 22.35 -8.18 -27.85
C GLN A 143 22.53 -7.57 -26.47
N SER A 144 22.07 -8.29 -25.44
CA SER A 144 22.32 -7.92 -24.03
C SER A 144 23.82 -7.86 -23.75
N GLY A 145 24.28 -6.85 -23.02
CA GLY A 145 25.67 -6.60 -22.70
C GLY A 145 26.40 -5.71 -23.72
N GLN A 146 25.77 -5.35 -24.82
CA GLN A 146 26.36 -4.47 -25.85
C GLN A 146 26.46 -3.04 -25.32
N SER A 147 27.60 -2.38 -25.55
CA SER A 147 27.81 -0.97 -25.24
C SER A 147 27.04 -0.07 -26.18
N VAL A 148 26.45 0.98 -25.66
CA VAL A 148 25.66 1.95 -26.42
C VAL A 148 26.15 3.36 -26.10
N GLU A 149 26.27 4.19 -27.14
CA GLU A 149 26.47 5.64 -27.02
C GLU A 149 25.16 6.32 -27.40
N PHE A 150 24.76 7.32 -26.62
CA PHE A 150 23.56 8.09 -26.92
C PHE A 150 23.74 9.56 -26.53
N TYR A 151 22.92 10.40 -27.13
CA TYR A 151 22.87 11.82 -26.91
C TYR A 151 21.51 12.22 -26.40
N VAL A 152 21.44 13.27 -25.60
CA VAL A 152 20.19 13.89 -25.19
C VAL A 152 20.16 15.35 -25.64
N ASP A 153 19.02 15.82 -26.07
CA ASP A 153 18.88 17.17 -26.63
C ASP A 153 19.25 18.29 -25.66
N ALA A 154 19.12 18.01 -24.34
CA ALA A 154 19.52 18.96 -23.31
C ALA A 154 21.04 19.13 -23.18
N PHE A 155 21.86 18.20 -23.69
CA PHE A 155 23.33 18.19 -23.62
C PHE A 155 23.94 17.72 -24.95
N ILE A 156 23.80 18.53 -25.98
CA ILE A 156 24.17 18.19 -27.36
C ILE A 156 25.68 17.87 -27.51
N ASP A 157 26.52 18.50 -26.71
CA ASP A 157 27.96 18.31 -26.74
C ASP A 157 28.49 17.19 -25.85
N GLU A 158 27.60 16.48 -25.13
CA GLU A 158 27.98 15.39 -24.25
C GLU A 158 27.47 14.03 -24.75
N VAL A 159 28.40 13.07 -24.81
CA VAL A 159 28.08 11.67 -25.09
C VAL A 159 27.81 10.94 -23.80
N PHE A 160 26.72 10.23 -23.75
CA PHE A 160 26.38 9.35 -22.63
C PHE A 160 26.61 7.90 -23.04
N TYR A 161 27.05 7.11 -22.10
CA TYR A 161 27.35 5.70 -22.31
C TYR A 161 26.40 4.83 -21.49
N GLY A 162 25.99 3.72 -22.07
CA GLY A 162 25.15 2.74 -21.42
C GLY A 162 25.45 1.33 -21.90
N THR A 163 24.80 0.38 -21.31
CA THR A 163 24.88 -1.04 -21.70
C THR A 163 23.47 -1.59 -21.89
N VAL A 164 23.27 -2.33 -22.98
CA VAL A 164 21.99 -3.02 -23.22
C VAL A 164 21.75 -4.03 -22.11
N LYS A 165 20.72 -3.82 -21.34
CA LYS A 165 20.31 -4.71 -20.25
C LYS A 165 19.45 -5.87 -20.75
N GLU A 166 18.42 -5.53 -21.50
CA GLU A 166 17.46 -6.48 -22.06
C GLU A 166 16.78 -5.93 -23.30
N VAL A 167 16.34 -6.83 -24.16
CA VAL A 167 15.44 -6.56 -25.29
C VAL A 167 14.07 -7.10 -24.91
N ARG A 168 13.04 -6.24 -24.89
CA ARG A 168 11.66 -6.68 -24.61
C ARG A 168 11.10 -7.39 -25.84
N LEU A 169 10.68 -8.65 -25.66
CA LEU A 169 10.18 -9.49 -26.74
C LEU A 169 8.77 -9.12 -27.22
N ASN A 170 8.02 -8.31 -26.44
CA ASN A 170 6.70 -7.85 -26.84
C ASN A 170 6.85 -6.59 -27.71
N PRO A 171 6.52 -6.66 -29.02
CA PRO A 171 6.63 -5.50 -29.90
C PRO A 171 5.54 -4.46 -29.62
N VAL A 172 5.86 -3.23 -29.93
CA VAL A 172 4.91 -2.12 -29.96
C VAL A 172 4.66 -1.75 -31.44
N THR A 173 3.39 -1.81 -31.86
CA THR A 173 3.03 -1.40 -33.23
C THR A 173 2.39 -0.03 -33.17
N THR A 174 3.05 0.95 -33.83
CA THR A 174 2.53 2.31 -33.96
C THR A 174 2.51 2.68 -35.45
N SER A 175 1.34 3.08 -35.95
CA SER A 175 1.20 3.47 -37.37
C SER A 175 1.73 2.42 -38.37
N ASN A 176 1.47 1.15 -38.14
CA ASN A 176 1.94 0.00 -38.92
C ASN A 176 3.47 -0.25 -38.87
N VAL A 177 4.21 0.42 -38.01
CA VAL A 177 5.64 0.17 -37.79
C VAL A 177 5.76 -0.69 -36.51
N VAL A 178 6.46 -1.82 -36.64
CA VAL A 178 6.75 -2.74 -35.55
C VAL A 178 8.10 -2.38 -34.94
N THR A 179 8.10 -2.01 -33.66
CA THR A 179 9.32 -1.69 -32.93
C THR A 179 9.45 -2.53 -31.67
N TYR A 180 10.67 -2.81 -31.25
CA TYR A 180 11.02 -3.49 -30.00
C TYR A 180 11.65 -2.51 -29.03
N THR A 181 11.27 -2.59 -27.77
CA THR A 181 11.86 -1.73 -26.73
C THR A 181 13.15 -2.38 -26.20
N VAL A 182 14.26 -1.69 -26.39
CA VAL A 182 15.57 -2.05 -25.82
C VAL A 182 15.78 -1.22 -24.56
N VAL A 183 16.01 -1.90 -23.44
CA VAL A 183 16.31 -1.27 -22.16
C VAL A 183 17.81 -1.16 -21.99
N ILE A 184 18.31 0.06 -21.93
CA ILE A 184 19.72 0.39 -21.76
C ILE A 184 19.92 0.92 -20.35
N GLU A 185 20.86 0.40 -19.61
CA GLU A 185 21.27 0.92 -18.31
C GLU A 185 22.42 1.91 -18.49
N ALA A 186 22.20 3.16 -18.07
CA ALA A 186 23.18 4.24 -18.16
C ALA A 186 23.55 4.76 -16.78
N GLU A 187 24.84 5.00 -16.54
CA GLU A 187 25.29 5.65 -15.32
C GLU A 187 25.04 7.16 -15.38
N ASN A 188 24.58 7.72 -14.27
CA ASN A 188 24.25 9.14 -14.13
C ASN A 188 24.86 9.74 -12.85
N PRO A 189 26.20 9.68 -12.67
CA PRO A 189 26.84 10.10 -11.42
C PRO A 189 26.68 11.60 -11.12
N LYS A 190 26.48 12.41 -12.16
CA LYS A 190 26.29 13.86 -12.04
C LYS A 190 24.82 14.27 -11.99
N HIS A 191 23.87 13.32 -11.99
CA HIS A 191 22.42 13.54 -12.03
C HIS A 191 21.97 14.49 -13.16
N LYS A 192 22.66 14.47 -14.31
CA LYS A 192 22.33 15.28 -15.48
C LYS A 192 21.14 14.72 -16.26
N LEU A 193 21.07 13.39 -16.35
CA LEU A 193 19.93 12.71 -16.96
C LEU A 193 18.73 12.79 -16.01
N LEU A 194 17.62 13.28 -16.51
CA LEU A 194 16.37 13.37 -15.77
C LEU A 194 15.33 12.40 -16.39
N PRO A 195 14.42 11.86 -15.58
CA PRO A 195 13.31 11.06 -16.10
C PRO A 195 12.48 11.85 -17.11
N GLY A 196 12.24 11.23 -18.28
CA GLY A 196 11.46 11.84 -19.36
C GLY A 196 12.29 12.53 -20.44
N MET A 197 13.62 12.54 -20.32
CA MET A 197 14.53 12.92 -21.41
C MET A 197 14.60 11.85 -22.49
#